data_64adbed43931e9eeac8ab82d5971b34b
#
_entry.id   64adbed43931e9eeac8ab82d5971b34b
#
_cell.length_a   1.000
_cell.length_b   1.000
_cell.length_c   1.000
_cell.angle_alpha   90.00
_cell.angle_beta   90.00
_cell.angle_gamma   90.00
#
_symmetry.space_group_name_H-M   'P 1'
#
loop_
_entity.id
_entity.type
_entity.pdbx_description
1 polymer ?
#
loop_
_entity_poly.entity_id
_entity_poly.type
_entity_poly.pdbx_seq_one_letter_code
_entity_poly.pdbx_strand_id
1 'polypeptide(L)'
;MMYRYFSRMPAWKALGVVCLWMAVSVAAEAQTISPEFTRTIRHNPDGSVTLGMGDKAGIVQGMHEGDPRAVQTMLASQTPFWSLLAASVLARMQGDFTQSDKQANRMVAYLEREGGLRDLEPLVMYAEILKAGNAGLAGSWKDWLVALHGLQGKYEKPLRDFFRIPSLKFINMDHITLNVSTEDLPTPSVDWAPVNHVDYVKTLQRKAVPGINPVVPVLINQQKVDAVLDTGAFISILPNEYLKSGGFKSIGKVSNSFDAEGRSDTGPLVVVDNLTIGKTVFHNVIFQTTTAKKTILGLQILKQFPHFHMTDTGVTFGPAAEYDCHRPMLLSSDPSANSAYLVFPVVSDQSVRYAYLDSGNIGDALFFEHVPYFSPEEQKQATSFRALTTTGVGTFLAVYRPMTATVDGVKLTGKVQKALRHIPSLIPDFLLTSALLQHGSFYFDFPTHTLCYK
;
A
#
# COMPACT_ATOMS: atom_id res chain seq x y z
N MET A 1 -9.41 -25.69 -3.53
CA MET A 1 -9.30 -24.92 -4.81
C MET A 1 -8.06 -24.01 -4.87
N MET A 2 -7.46 -23.62 -3.76
CA MET A 2 -6.18 -22.86 -3.68
C MET A 2 -4.96 -23.61 -4.24
N TYR A 3 -5.02 -24.91 -4.37
CA TYR A 3 -3.88 -25.79 -4.71
C TYR A 3 -3.32 -25.65 -6.14
N ARG A 4 -4.06 -25.10 -7.10
CA ARG A 4 -3.60 -24.98 -8.49
C ARG A 4 -2.89 -23.65 -8.82
N TYR A 5 -2.95 -22.67 -7.93
CA TYR A 5 -2.37 -21.34 -8.19
C TYR A 5 -0.89 -21.21 -7.83
N PHE A 6 -0.44 -21.96 -6.82
CA PHE A 6 0.98 -21.88 -6.37
C PHE A 6 1.95 -22.56 -7.35
N SER A 7 1.49 -23.48 -8.20
CA SER A 7 2.37 -24.20 -9.14
C SER A 7 2.89 -23.37 -10.32
N ARG A 8 2.44 -22.13 -10.49
CA ARG A 8 2.89 -21.24 -11.58
C ARG A 8 3.51 -19.93 -11.10
N MET A 9 3.65 -19.73 -9.79
CA MET A 9 4.42 -18.59 -9.29
C MET A 9 5.91 -18.88 -9.42
N PRO A 10 6.72 -17.94 -9.91
CA PRO A 10 8.16 -18.05 -9.79
C PRO A 10 8.51 -18.19 -8.31
N ALA A 11 9.44 -19.10 -7.99
CA ALA A 11 9.80 -19.53 -6.63
C ALA A 11 10.04 -18.39 -5.62
N TRP A 12 10.45 -17.23 -6.09
CA TRP A 12 10.69 -16.03 -5.28
C TRP A 12 9.43 -15.30 -4.80
N LYS A 13 8.28 -15.37 -5.53
CA LYS A 13 7.00 -14.78 -5.09
C LYS A 13 6.38 -15.62 -3.96
N ALA A 14 6.50 -16.93 -4.05
CA ALA A 14 6.13 -17.83 -2.97
C ALA A 14 6.98 -17.57 -1.72
N LEU A 15 8.26 -17.22 -1.89
CA LEU A 15 9.18 -16.98 -0.78
C LEU A 15 8.84 -15.71 0.03
N GLY A 16 8.44 -14.61 -0.60
CA GLY A 16 8.10 -13.37 0.13
C GLY A 16 6.88 -13.56 1.04
N VAL A 17 5.85 -14.25 0.56
CA VAL A 17 4.67 -14.62 1.36
C VAL A 17 5.06 -15.66 2.41
N VAL A 18 5.86 -16.65 2.04
CA VAL A 18 6.35 -17.72 2.93
C VAL A 18 7.24 -17.13 4.03
N CYS A 19 8.09 -16.14 3.78
CA CYS A 19 8.94 -15.54 4.81
C CYS A 19 8.15 -14.78 5.88
N LEU A 20 7.10 -14.06 5.52
CA LEU A 20 6.23 -13.42 6.50
C LEU A 20 5.48 -14.46 7.34
N TRP A 21 5.01 -15.53 6.70
CA TRP A 21 4.34 -16.65 7.37
C TRP A 21 5.32 -17.52 8.18
N MET A 22 6.56 -17.71 7.72
CA MET A 22 7.60 -18.43 8.45
C MET A 22 8.01 -17.72 9.74
N ALA A 23 8.13 -16.38 9.72
CA ALA A 23 8.50 -15.62 10.90
C ALA A 23 7.53 -15.88 12.07
N VAL A 24 6.25 -16.18 11.79
CA VAL A 24 5.24 -16.43 12.81
C VAL A 24 5.19 -17.90 13.28
N SER A 25 5.82 -18.84 12.56
CA SER A 25 5.62 -20.28 12.78
C SER A 25 6.76 -20.99 13.50
N VAL A 26 7.94 -20.41 13.58
CA VAL A 26 9.14 -21.05 14.17
C VAL A 26 9.03 -21.26 15.69
N ALA A 27 8.23 -20.46 16.37
CA ALA A 27 8.11 -20.48 17.84
C ALA A 27 7.41 -21.71 18.44
N ALA A 28 6.82 -22.57 17.62
CA ALA A 28 5.84 -23.54 18.14
C ALA A 28 6.40 -24.90 18.55
N GLU A 29 7.70 -25.17 18.46
CA GLU A 29 8.24 -26.48 18.91
C GLU A 29 8.65 -26.55 20.38
N ALA A 30 8.56 -25.48 21.14
CA ALA A 30 9.24 -25.47 22.41
C ALA A 30 8.56 -24.86 23.61
N GLN A 31 7.31 -24.63 23.61
CA GLN A 31 6.51 -24.47 24.84
C GLN A 31 5.04 -24.25 24.52
N THR A 32 4.16 -24.78 25.33
CA THR A 32 2.73 -24.52 25.51
C THR A 32 2.36 -23.04 25.42
N ILE A 33 2.56 -22.42 24.28
CA ILE A 33 1.85 -21.23 23.90
C ILE A 33 0.43 -21.69 23.61
N SER A 34 -0.52 -21.10 24.32
CA SER A 34 -1.96 -21.33 24.31
C SER A 34 -2.48 -22.26 23.20
N PRO A 35 -3.42 -23.19 23.50
CA PRO A 35 -4.06 -24.10 22.54
C PRO A 35 -4.76 -23.41 21.36
N GLU A 36 -4.77 -22.09 21.34
CA GLU A 36 -5.32 -21.26 20.26
C GLU A 36 -4.37 -21.08 19.06
N PHE A 37 -3.12 -21.52 19.15
CA PHE A 37 -2.16 -21.57 18.05
C PHE A 37 -2.23 -22.93 17.37
N THR A 38 -3.17 -23.11 16.47
CA THR A 38 -3.15 -24.28 15.59
C THR A 38 -2.21 -24.00 14.41
N ARG A 39 -1.11 -24.75 14.41
CA ARG A 39 -0.14 -24.82 13.34
C ARG A 39 -0.61 -25.76 12.24
N THR A 40 -0.51 -25.32 11.02
CA THR A 40 -0.43 -26.24 9.88
C THR A 40 0.89 -26.02 9.15
N ILE A 41 1.82 -26.96 9.33
CA ILE A 41 2.99 -27.08 8.46
C ILE A 41 2.62 -28.04 7.35
N ARG A 42 2.60 -27.57 6.10
CA ARG A 42 2.43 -28.44 4.93
C ARG A 42 3.72 -28.46 4.14
N HIS A 43 4.27 -29.66 3.98
CA HIS A 43 5.31 -29.92 3.00
C HIS A 43 4.64 -30.08 1.63
N ASN A 44 5.01 -29.25 0.69
CA ASN A 44 4.48 -29.31 -0.67
C ASN A 44 5.31 -30.30 -1.51
N PRO A 45 4.70 -30.88 -2.58
CA PRO A 45 5.40 -31.81 -3.46
C PRO A 45 6.62 -31.25 -4.16
N ASP A 46 6.73 -29.90 -4.26
CA ASP A 46 7.86 -29.19 -4.83
C ASP A 46 9.00 -28.92 -3.83
N GLY A 47 8.92 -29.49 -2.64
CA GLY A 47 9.88 -29.31 -1.55
C GLY A 47 9.73 -28.01 -0.77
N SER A 48 8.76 -27.16 -1.13
CA SER A 48 8.43 -25.96 -0.36
C SER A 48 7.60 -26.31 0.87
N VAL A 49 7.65 -25.41 1.88
CA VAL A 49 6.89 -25.56 3.11
C VAL A 49 5.85 -24.44 3.17
N THR A 50 4.58 -24.78 3.33
CA THR A 50 3.53 -23.82 3.61
C THR A 50 3.21 -23.84 5.09
N LEU A 51 3.27 -22.67 5.71
CA LEU A 51 2.93 -22.49 7.11
C LEU A 51 1.58 -21.76 7.19
N GLY A 52 0.63 -22.34 7.88
CA GLY A 52 -0.67 -21.72 8.15
C GLY A 52 -0.72 -21.19 9.59
N MET A 53 -1.22 -20.00 9.77
CA MET A 53 -1.70 -19.50 11.06
C MET A 53 -3.16 -19.86 11.22
N GLY A 54 -3.56 -20.35 12.42
CA GLY A 54 -4.96 -20.57 12.75
C GLY A 54 -5.81 -19.28 12.72
N ASP A 55 -7.04 -19.33 13.20
CA ASP A 55 -8.07 -18.27 13.11
C ASP A 55 -7.62 -16.85 13.47
N LYS A 56 -6.44 -16.68 14.07
CA LYS A 56 -5.83 -15.39 14.43
C LYS A 56 -5.07 -14.71 13.29
N ALA A 57 -5.00 -15.35 12.12
CA ALA A 57 -4.60 -14.68 10.87
C ALA A 57 -5.43 -13.43 10.56
N GLY A 58 -6.60 -13.28 11.17
CA GLY A 58 -7.47 -12.11 11.02
C GLY A 58 -6.81 -10.77 11.32
N ILE A 59 -5.80 -10.69 12.19
CA ILE A 59 -5.08 -9.43 12.44
C ILE A 59 -4.31 -8.97 11.19
N VAL A 60 -3.52 -9.88 10.60
CA VAL A 60 -2.71 -9.59 9.41
C VAL A 60 -3.59 -9.36 8.20
N GLN A 61 -4.59 -10.21 8.02
CA GLN A 61 -5.54 -10.08 6.93
C GLN A 61 -6.36 -8.79 7.06
N GLY A 62 -6.87 -8.47 8.25
CA GLY A 62 -7.62 -7.24 8.48
C GLY A 62 -6.80 -5.98 8.19
N MET A 63 -5.52 -5.93 8.59
CA MET A 63 -4.61 -4.84 8.23
C MET A 63 -4.44 -4.74 6.71
N HIS A 64 -4.26 -5.87 6.04
CA HIS A 64 -4.04 -5.93 4.61
C HIS A 64 -5.28 -5.56 3.80
N GLU A 65 -6.47 -6.00 4.23
CA GLU A 65 -7.74 -5.67 3.59
C GLU A 65 -8.29 -4.28 4.01
N GLY A 66 -7.67 -3.64 5.02
CA GLY A 66 -8.18 -2.42 5.61
C GLY A 66 -9.44 -2.63 6.45
N ASP A 67 -9.73 -3.88 6.88
CA ASP A 67 -10.88 -4.21 7.72
C ASP A 67 -10.49 -4.20 9.22
N PRO A 68 -10.84 -3.14 9.99
CA PRO A 68 -10.49 -3.06 11.39
C PRO A 68 -11.28 -4.03 12.28
N ARG A 69 -12.41 -4.57 11.82
CA ARG A 69 -13.31 -5.43 12.64
C ARG A 69 -12.61 -6.70 13.07
N ALA A 70 -11.89 -7.35 12.14
CA ALA A 70 -11.13 -8.56 12.44
C ALA A 70 -10.03 -8.28 13.48
N VAL A 71 -9.38 -7.12 13.38
CA VAL A 71 -8.34 -6.71 14.33
C VAL A 71 -8.94 -6.33 15.69
N GLN A 72 -10.07 -5.62 15.70
CA GLN A 72 -10.78 -5.20 16.92
C GLN A 72 -11.22 -6.39 17.79
N THR A 73 -11.64 -7.50 17.18
CA THR A 73 -12.02 -8.70 17.94
C THR A 73 -10.88 -9.23 18.79
N MET A 74 -9.63 -9.03 18.36
CA MET A 74 -8.44 -9.50 19.06
C MET A 74 -7.98 -8.57 20.20
N LEU A 75 -8.49 -7.33 20.28
CA LEU A 75 -8.23 -6.45 21.43
C LEU A 75 -8.78 -7.03 22.74
N ALA A 76 -9.88 -7.76 22.68
CA ALA A 76 -10.49 -8.42 23.82
C ALA A 76 -9.85 -9.78 24.14
N SER A 77 -8.78 -10.17 23.46
CA SER A 77 -8.08 -11.42 23.71
C SER A 77 -7.56 -11.48 25.15
N GLN A 78 -7.81 -12.61 25.84
CA GLN A 78 -7.26 -12.85 27.16
C GLN A 78 -5.74 -13.09 27.12
N THR A 79 -5.18 -13.31 25.93
CA THR A 79 -3.74 -13.48 25.74
C THR A 79 -3.10 -12.12 25.47
N PRO A 80 -2.31 -11.56 26.42
CA PRO A 80 -1.86 -10.17 26.34
C PRO A 80 -1.08 -9.81 25.09
N PHE A 81 -0.26 -10.71 24.54
CA PHE A 81 0.50 -10.40 23.33
C PHE A 81 -0.39 -10.24 22.09
N TRP A 82 -1.51 -10.97 21.98
CA TRP A 82 -2.46 -10.78 20.89
C TRP A 82 -3.19 -9.45 20.98
N SER A 83 -3.61 -9.07 22.19
CA SER A 83 -4.23 -7.77 22.43
C SER A 83 -3.25 -6.62 22.11
N LEU A 84 -1.97 -6.76 22.47
CA LEU A 84 -0.93 -5.78 22.16
C LEU A 84 -0.62 -5.71 20.67
N LEU A 85 -0.56 -6.85 19.98
CA LEU A 85 -0.38 -6.89 18.52
C LEU A 85 -1.58 -6.25 17.82
N ALA A 86 -2.79 -6.58 18.20
CA ALA A 86 -4.01 -5.97 17.66
C ALA A 86 -4.02 -4.45 17.88
N ALA A 87 -3.64 -4.00 19.07
CA ALA A 87 -3.53 -2.56 19.37
C ALA A 87 -2.47 -1.86 18.51
N SER A 88 -1.33 -2.52 18.26
CA SER A 88 -0.29 -2.00 17.36
C SER A 88 -0.81 -1.86 15.94
N VAL A 89 -1.44 -2.92 15.41
CA VAL A 89 -1.98 -2.93 14.06
C VAL A 89 -3.10 -1.91 13.87
N LEU A 90 -4.03 -1.79 14.84
CA LEU A 90 -5.09 -0.78 14.77
C LEU A 90 -4.56 0.66 14.78
N ALA A 91 -3.57 0.95 15.63
CA ALA A 91 -2.93 2.25 15.66
C ALA A 91 -2.29 2.56 14.28
N ARG A 92 -1.60 1.56 13.68
CA ARG A 92 -1.06 1.69 12.32
C ARG A 92 -2.15 1.94 11.27
N MET A 93 -3.25 1.19 11.32
CA MET A 93 -4.39 1.38 10.41
C MET A 93 -5.02 2.78 10.55
N GLN A 94 -4.92 3.38 11.73
CA GLN A 94 -5.37 4.75 12.00
C GLN A 94 -4.33 5.82 11.67
N GLY A 95 -3.15 5.45 11.16
CA GLY A 95 -2.07 6.38 10.83
C GLY A 95 -1.22 6.79 12.04
N ASP A 96 -1.53 6.32 13.26
CA ASP A 96 -0.74 6.60 14.47
C ASP A 96 0.43 5.61 14.60
N PHE A 97 1.47 5.87 13.82
CA PHE A 97 2.65 5.01 13.76
C PHE A 97 3.44 5.00 15.07
N THR A 98 3.44 6.10 15.79
CA THR A 98 4.09 6.22 17.12
C THR A 98 3.42 5.31 18.14
N GLN A 99 2.10 5.32 18.20
CA GLN A 99 1.35 4.43 19.09
C GLN A 99 1.48 2.98 18.65
N SER A 100 1.50 2.71 17.34
CA SER A 100 1.77 1.37 16.80
C SER A 100 3.10 0.83 17.31
N ASP A 101 4.19 1.57 17.19
CA ASP A 101 5.52 1.19 17.66
C ASP A 101 5.55 0.97 19.18
N LYS A 102 4.87 1.81 19.93
CA LYS A 102 4.75 1.68 21.38
C LYS A 102 4.09 0.36 21.78
N GLN A 103 3.00 -0.03 21.13
CA GLN A 103 2.31 -1.29 21.41
C GLN A 103 3.13 -2.51 20.95
N ALA A 104 3.81 -2.42 19.81
CA ALA A 104 4.73 -3.45 19.34
C ALA A 104 5.88 -3.69 20.36
N ASN A 105 6.48 -2.61 20.87
CA ASN A 105 7.52 -2.71 21.89
C ASN A 105 7.00 -3.32 23.20
N ARG A 106 5.77 -2.99 23.62
CA ARG A 106 5.15 -3.60 24.81
C ARG A 106 4.90 -5.09 24.61
N MET A 107 4.53 -5.51 23.41
CA MET A 107 4.37 -6.93 23.07
C MET A 107 5.72 -7.66 23.19
N VAL A 108 6.78 -7.11 22.61
CA VAL A 108 8.13 -7.68 22.70
C VAL A 108 8.57 -7.81 24.16
N ALA A 109 8.44 -6.74 24.96
CA ALA A 109 8.79 -6.75 26.38
C ALA A 109 7.95 -7.72 27.23
N TYR A 110 6.70 -7.97 26.82
CA TYR A 110 5.86 -9.00 27.45
C TYR A 110 6.41 -10.40 27.15
N LEU A 111 6.71 -10.71 25.89
CA LEU A 111 7.26 -12.00 25.47
C LEU A 111 8.63 -12.27 26.13
N GLU A 112 9.47 -11.25 26.30
CA GLU A 112 10.75 -11.36 27.01
C GLU A 112 10.59 -11.79 28.46
N ARG A 113 9.60 -11.26 29.16
CA ARG A 113 9.38 -11.58 30.59
C ARG A 113 8.79 -12.96 30.82
N GLU A 114 7.85 -13.36 29.95
CA GLU A 114 7.03 -14.55 30.17
C GLU A 114 7.62 -15.83 29.56
N GLY A 115 8.44 -15.71 28.52
CA GLY A 115 8.78 -16.88 27.70
C GLY A 115 10.26 -17.15 27.49
N GLY A 116 11.16 -16.25 27.91
CA GLY A 116 12.56 -16.36 27.49
C GLY A 116 12.64 -16.33 25.96
N LEU A 117 12.90 -15.18 25.39
CA LEU A 117 12.98 -15.04 23.92
C LEU A 117 14.05 -15.95 23.36
N ARG A 118 13.69 -16.65 22.30
CA ARG A 118 14.65 -17.33 21.41
C ARG A 118 15.04 -16.38 20.29
N ASP A 119 16.22 -16.59 19.72
CA ASP A 119 16.79 -15.76 18.66
C ASP A 119 15.88 -15.62 17.43
N LEU A 120 14.89 -16.51 17.26
CA LEU A 120 13.97 -16.56 16.12
C LEU A 120 12.49 -16.54 16.57
N GLU A 121 12.14 -15.69 17.54
CA GLU A 121 10.74 -15.56 17.96
C GLU A 121 9.91 -14.85 16.85
N PRO A 122 8.96 -15.52 16.20
CA PRO A 122 8.22 -14.98 15.05
C PRO A 122 7.46 -13.70 15.34
N LEU A 123 6.89 -13.57 16.54
CA LEU A 123 6.14 -12.37 16.90
C LEU A 123 7.04 -11.17 17.08
N VAL A 124 8.27 -11.38 17.57
CA VAL A 124 9.29 -10.33 17.67
C VAL A 124 9.72 -9.90 16.27
N MET A 125 10.00 -10.86 15.39
CA MET A 125 10.34 -10.56 14.00
C MET A 125 9.21 -9.78 13.30
N TYR A 126 7.96 -10.18 13.53
CA TYR A 126 6.80 -9.47 12.98
C TYR A 126 6.69 -8.04 13.53
N ALA A 127 6.89 -7.84 14.83
CA ALA A 127 6.88 -6.51 15.44
C ALA A 127 7.99 -5.61 14.86
N GLU A 128 9.18 -6.16 14.65
CA GLU A 128 10.28 -5.41 14.04
C GLU A 128 9.98 -5.02 12.58
N ILE A 129 9.35 -5.92 11.81
CA ILE A 129 8.90 -5.61 10.43
C ILE A 129 7.83 -4.52 10.46
N LEU A 130 6.85 -4.60 11.36
CA LEU A 130 5.83 -3.56 11.51
C LEU A 130 6.44 -2.19 11.80
N LYS A 131 7.42 -2.14 12.73
CA LYS A 131 8.10 -0.88 13.09
C LYS A 131 8.91 -0.32 11.91
N ALA A 132 9.65 -1.18 11.19
CA ALA A 132 10.33 -0.78 9.97
C ALA A 132 9.33 -0.20 8.96
N GLY A 133 8.21 -0.89 8.73
CA GLY A 133 7.14 -0.40 7.87
C GLY A 133 6.52 0.91 8.35
N ASN A 134 6.36 1.11 9.67
CA ASN A 134 5.85 2.36 10.23
C ASN A 134 6.75 3.55 9.88
N ALA A 135 8.08 3.39 9.89
CA ALA A 135 9.01 4.42 9.42
C ALA A 135 8.74 4.80 7.95
N GLY A 136 8.52 3.81 7.09
CA GLY A 136 8.15 4.04 5.68
C GLY A 136 6.82 4.76 5.52
N LEU A 137 5.81 4.34 6.29
CA LEU A 137 4.49 4.99 6.29
C LEU A 137 4.55 6.41 6.86
N ALA A 138 5.39 6.68 7.83
CA ALA A 138 5.64 8.01 8.36
C ALA A 138 6.42 8.93 7.39
N GLY A 139 6.97 8.40 6.30
CA GLY A 139 7.70 9.15 5.29
C GLY A 139 9.22 9.13 5.43
N SER A 140 9.75 8.45 6.42
CA SER A 140 11.19 8.30 6.59
C SER A 140 11.75 7.15 5.76
N TRP A 141 11.97 7.41 4.47
CA TRP A 141 12.54 6.42 3.55
C TRP A 141 13.92 5.90 4.00
N LYS A 142 14.74 6.79 4.55
CA LYS A 142 16.05 6.42 5.06
C LYS A 142 15.92 5.41 6.21
N ASP A 143 15.14 5.74 7.22
CA ASP A 143 14.95 4.87 8.39
C ASP A 143 14.28 3.55 8.00
N TRP A 144 13.31 3.59 7.07
CA TRP A 144 12.66 2.42 6.52
C TRP A 144 13.65 1.47 5.85
N LEU A 145 14.50 1.97 4.94
CA LEU A 145 15.49 1.15 4.24
C LEU A 145 16.56 0.61 5.19
N VAL A 146 17.07 1.45 6.11
CA VAL A 146 18.03 1.03 7.14
C VAL A 146 17.47 -0.10 7.99
N ALA A 147 16.21 0.06 8.47
CA ALA A 147 15.57 -0.95 9.29
C ALA A 147 15.36 -2.27 8.53
N LEU A 148 14.83 -2.21 7.29
CA LEU A 148 14.59 -3.41 6.49
C LEU A 148 15.88 -4.17 6.14
N HIS A 149 16.94 -3.46 5.74
CA HIS A 149 18.25 -4.07 5.50
C HIS A 149 18.84 -4.67 6.78
N GLY A 150 18.70 -3.98 7.92
CA GLY A 150 19.11 -4.50 9.22
C GLY A 150 18.40 -5.80 9.58
N LEU A 151 17.09 -5.88 9.37
CA LEU A 151 16.29 -7.08 9.62
C LEU A 151 16.66 -8.22 8.67
N GLN A 152 16.91 -7.92 7.39
CA GLN A 152 17.39 -8.91 6.44
C GLN A 152 18.72 -9.52 6.91
N GLY A 153 19.70 -8.70 7.29
CA GLY A 153 20.98 -9.13 7.82
C GLY A 153 20.88 -9.96 9.10
N LYS A 154 19.95 -9.55 10.01
CA LYS A 154 19.73 -10.21 11.30
C LYS A 154 19.10 -11.59 11.17
N TYR A 155 18.10 -11.77 10.29
CA TYR A 155 17.24 -12.94 10.29
C TYR A 155 17.43 -13.89 9.11
N GLU A 156 17.90 -13.43 7.96
CA GLU A 156 17.97 -14.26 6.75
C GLU A 156 18.83 -15.50 6.92
N LYS A 157 20.06 -15.33 7.42
CA LYS A 157 20.98 -16.47 7.63
C LYS A 157 20.48 -17.44 8.72
N PRO A 158 20.08 -16.98 9.93
CA PRO A 158 19.52 -17.87 10.96
C PRO A 158 18.30 -18.65 10.50
N LEU A 159 17.38 -18.03 9.78
CA LEU A 159 16.18 -18.69 9.24
C LEU A 159 16.56 -19.73 8.17
N ARG A 160 17.47 -19.38 7.27
CA ARG A 160 17.97 -20.29 6.23
C ARG A 160 18.61 -21.53 6.85
N ASP A 161 19.46 -21.33 7.84
CA ASP A 161 20.14 -22.42 8.53
C ASP A 161 19.16 -23.32 9.29
N PHE A 162 18.17 -22.70 9.98
CA PHE A 162 17.11 -23.42 10.70
C PHE A 162 16.23 -24.29 9.79
N PHE A 163 15.79 -23.73 8.66
CA PHE A 163 14.93 -24.44 7.71
C PHE A 163 15.72 -25.32 6.73
N ARG A 164 17.06 -25.26 6.75
CA ARG A 164 17.96 -25.96 5.80
C ARG A 164 17.61 -25.64 4.34
N ILE A 165 17.24 -24.39 4.06
CA ILE A 165 16.88 -23.90 2.72
C ILE A 165 18.08 -23.17 2.13
N PRO A 166 18.53 -23.52 0.90
CA PRO A 166 19.76 -22.93 0.32
C PRO A 166 19.64 -21.43 0.03
N SER A 167 18.42 -20.96 -0.23
CA SER A 167 18.14 -19.53 -0.41
C SER A 167 16.83 -19.17 0.25
N LEU A 168 16.88 -18.25 1.20
CA LEU A 168 15.73 -17.67 1.86
C LEU A 168 15.91 -16.15 1.85
N LYS A 169 14.87 -15.43 1.50
CA LYS A 169 14.82 -13.97 1.63
C LYS A 169 13.79 -13.63 2.68
N PHE A 170 14.25 -13.17 3.83
CA PHE A 170 13.40 -12.86 4.98
C PHE A 170 12.42 -11.73 4.69
N ILE A 171 12.93 -10.68 4.03
CA ILE A 171 12.13 -9.58 3.50
C ILE A 171 12.50 -9.47 2.04
N ASN A 172 11.53 -9.43 1.13
CA ASN A 172 11.82 -9.27 -0.28
C ASN A 172 12.25 -7.82 -0.57
N MET A 173 13.51 -7.51 -0.27
CA MET A 173 14.15 -6.25 -0.60
C MET A 173 14.82 -6.26 -1.97
N ASP A 174 14.80 -7.39 -2.68
CA ASP A 174 15.45 -7.51 -4.01
C ASP A 174 14.84 -6.59 -5.05
N HIS A 175 13.63 -6.11 -4.79
CA HIS A 175 13.00 -5.12 -5.65
C HIS A 175 13.60 -3.72 -5.47
N ILE A 176 14.31 -3.44 -4.36
CA ILE A 176 14.99 -2.16 -4.13
C ILE A 176 16.49 -2.43 -3.95
N THR A 177 17.29 -2.00 -4.90
CA THR A 177 18.76 -2.07 -4.82
C THR A 177 19.30 -0.66 -4.73
N LEU A 178 20.02 -0.34 -3.67
CA LEU A 178 20.73 0.93 -3.53
C LEU A 178 22.14 0.83 -4.12
N ASN A 179 22.57 1.90 -4.78
CA ASN A 179 23.93 2.09 -5.26
C ASN A 179 24.71 3.15 -4.46
N VAL A 180 24.08 3.62 -3.38
CA VAL A 180 24.64 4.52 -2.38
C VAL A 180 24.49 3.90 -1.00
N SER A 181 25.28 4.35 -0.02
CA SER A 181 25.05 3.95 1.36
C SER A 181 23.72 4.54 1.87
N THR A 182 23.10 3.88 2.83
CA THR A 182 21.88 4.42 3.45
C THR A 182 22.13 5.75 4.17
N GLU A 183 23.37 6.00 4.58
CA GLU A 183 23.79 7.26 5.22
C GLU A 183 23.79 8.40 4.22
N ASP A 184 24.10 8.12 2.94
CA ASP A 184 24.14 9.09 1.86
C ASP A 184 22.77 9.39 1.23
N LEU A 185 21.71 8.71 1.70
CA LEU A 185 20.35 9.01 1.27
C LEU A 185 19.97 10.43 1.72
N PRO A 186 19.43 11.25 0.80
CA PRO A 186 19.06 12.61 1.13
C PRO A 186 17.88 12.62 2.12
N THR A 187 17.89 13.59 3.02
CA THR A 187 16.75 13.84 3.92
C THR A 187 15.74 14.73 3.19
N PRO A 188 14.49 14.28 3.01
CA PRO A 188 13.45 15.10 2.43
C PRO A 188 13.05 16.24 3.37
N SER A 189 12.68 17.37 2.80
CA SER A 189 12.10 18.50 3.54
C SER A 189 11.07 19.23 2.69
N VAL A 190 10.24 20.09 3.31
CA VAL A 190 9.17 20.81 2.61
C VAL A 190 9.10 22.25 3.08
N ASP A 191 9.11 23.16 2.14
CA ASP A 191 8.82 24.58 2.36
C ASP A 191 7.33 24.83 2.09
N TRP A 192 6.54 24.86 3.17
CA TRP A 192 5.10 24.99 3.09
C TRP A 192 4.67 26.41 2.77
N ALA A 193 3.85 26.58 1.72
CA ALA A 193 2.99 27.76 1.63
C ALA A 193 1.79 27.58 2.59
N PRO A 194 1.29 28.67 3.22
CA PRO A 194 0.18 28.58 4.17
C PRO A 194 -1.05 27.90 3.59
N VAL A 195 -1.42 28.25 2.37
CA VAL A 195 -2.52 27.67 1.59
C VAL A 195 -2.10 27.58 0.13
N ASN A 196 -2.34 26.45 -0.48
CA ASN A 196 -2.26 26.27 -1.93
C ASN A 196 -3.63 25.82 -2.45
N HIS A 197 -3.98 26.38 -3.62
CA HIS A 197 -5.02 25.84 -4.49
C HIS A 197 -4.40 25.61 -5.86
N VAL A 198 -4.57 24.41 -6.41
CA VAL A 198 -4.03 24.03 -7.72
C VAL A 198 -5.16 23.40 -8.54
N ASP A 199 -5.53 24.07 -9.62
CA ASP A 199 -6.53 23.56 -10.56
C ASP A 199 -5.99 22.37 -11.34
N TYR A 200 -6.87 21.44 -11.68
CA TYR A 200 -6.52 20.37 -12.62
C TYR A 200 -6.26 20.93 -14.01
N VAL A 201 -5.25 20.38 -14.65
CA VAL A 201 -4.97 20.66 -16.05
C VAL A 201 -6.18 20.19 -16.86
N LYS A 202 -6.80 21.12 -17.59
CA LYS A 202 -7.81 20.79 -18.58
C LYS A 202 -7.13 20.06 -19.74
N THR A 203 -6.74 18.82 -19.50
CA THR A 203 -6.31 17.93 -20.57
C THR A 203 -7.48 17.86 -21.52
N LEU A 204 -7.20 17.90 -22.83
CA LEU A 204 -8.19 17.60 -23.88
C LEU A 204 -8.98 16.39 -23.40
N GLN A 205 -10.14 16.65 -22.81
CA GLN A 205 -11.06 15.59 -22.43
C GLN A 205 -11.24 14.77 -23.69
N ARG A 206 -10.59 13.65 -23.75
CA ARG A 206 -10.94 12.68 -24.79
C ARG A 206 -12.40 12.43 -24.52
N LYS A 207 -13.27 12.87 -25.44
CA LYS A 207 -14.73 12.73 -25.37
C LYS A 207 -15.20 11.29 -25.06
N ALA A 208 -14.29 10.36 -24.91
CA ALA A 208 -14.50 8.93 -24.76
C ALA A 208 -14.39 8.39 -23.32
N VAL A 209 -13.86 9.12 -22.35
CA VAL A 209 -13.74 8.64 -20.96
C VAL A 209 -14.30 9.72 -20.04
N PRO A 210 -15.57 9.61 -19.63
CA PRO A 210 -16.13 10.45 -18.59
C PRO A 210 -15.42 10.10 -17.27
N GLY A 211 -14.99 11.12 -16.53
CA GLY A 211 -14.33 10.97 -15.25
C GLY A 211 -13.45 12.18 -14.94
N ILE A 212 -13.16 12.39 -13.68
CA ILE A 212 -12.21 13.42 -13.25
C ILE A 212 -10.80 12.85 -13.40
N ASN A 213 -9.96 13.57 -14.13
CA ASN A 213 -8.56 13.24 -14.23
C ASN A 213 -7.77 14.20 -13.32
N PRO A 214 -7.32 13.77 -12.14
CA PRO A 214 -6.68 14.64 -11.15
C PRO A 214 -5.23 14.92 -11.53
N VAL A 215 -5.02 15.63 -12.63
CA VAL A 215 -3.72 16.05 -13.14
C VAL A 215 -3.44 17.48 -12.74
N VAL A 216 -2.33 17.71 -12.07
CA VAL A 216 -1.87 19.05 -11.66
C VAL A 216 -0.59 19.45 -12.37
N PRO A 217 -0.40 20.74 -12.68
CA PRO A 217 0.87 21.24 -13.16
C PRO A 217 1.87 21.31 -12.00
N VAL A 218 3.07 20.77 -12.20
CA VAL A 218 4.16 20.80 -11.23
C VAL A 218 5.45 21.24 -11.89
N LEU A 219 6.44 21.67 -11.08
CA LEU A 219 7.80 21.88 -11.54
C LEU A 219 8.70 20.81 -10.92
N ILE A 220 9.40 20.04 -11.74
CA ILE A 220 10.41 19.09 -11.33
C ILE A 220 11.77 19.65 -11.74
N ASN A 221 12.61 20.00 -10.77
CA ASN A 221 13.89 20.70 -11.03
C ASN A 221 13.72 21.87 -12.04
N GLN A 222 12.68 22.70 -11.84
CA GLN A 222 12.26 23.82 -12.68
C GLN A 222 11.63 23.44 -14.04
N GLN A 223 11.58 22.17 -14.41
CA GLN A 223 10.91 21.74 -15.63
C GLN A 223 9.41 21.56 -15.37
N LYS A 224 8.58 22.19 -16.19
CA LYS A 224 7.10 22.05 -16.10
C LYS A 224 6.66 20.66 -16.56
N VAL A 225 5.87 19.99 -15.72
CA VAL A 225 5.37 18.64 -15.93
C VAL A 225 3.92 18.55 -15.47
N ASP A 226 3.10 17.82 -16.20
CA ASP A 226 1.75 17.47 -15.76
C ASP A 226 1.80 16.12 -14.99
N ALA A 227 1.37 16.13 -13.75
CA ALA A 227 1.45 14.97 -12.86
C ALA A 227 0.08 14.51 -12.37
N VAL A 228 -0.19 13.21 -12.42
CA VAL A 228 -1.40 12.59 -11.86
C VAL A 228 -1.26 12.49 -10.35
N LEU A 229 -2.26 12.94 -9.62
CA LEU A 229 -2.38 12.66 -8.18
C LEU A 229 -3.01 11.27 -8.02
N ASP A 230 -2.23 10.32 -7.54
CA ASP A 230 -2.59 8.90 -7.54
C ASP A 230 -2.43 8.30 -6.15
N THR A 231 -3.53 8.20 -5.41
CA THR A 231 -3.54 7.58 -4.08
C THR A 231 -3.42 6.05 -4.12
N GLY A 232 -3.61 5.43 -5.30
CA GLY A 232 -3.40 4.01 -5.53
C GLY A 232 -1.94 3.64 -5.78
N ALA A 233 -1.08 4.62 -6.09
CA ALA A 233 0.36 4.43 -6.23
C ALA A 233 1.07 4.76 -4.91
N PHE A 234 1.82 3.81 -4.36
CA PHE A 234 2.58 4.07 -3.13
C PHE A 234 3.81 4.95 -3.39
N ILE A 235 4.57 4.65 -4.46
CA ILE A 235 5.77 5.39 -4.87
C ILE A 235 5.43 6.33 -6.02
N SER A 236 6.04 7.51 -6.02
CA SER A 236 5.92 8.47 -7.11
C SER A 236 6.76 8.03 -8.31
N ILE A 237 6.22 8.27 -9.51
CA ILE A 237 6.78 7.76 -10.77
C ILE A 237 7.13 8.91 -11.70
N LEU A 238 8.29 8.81 -12.34
CA LEU A 238 8.77 9.75 -13.35
C LEU A 238 9.11 8.99 -14.64
N PRO A 239 8.66 9.45 -15.83
CA PRO A 239 9.06 8.87 -17.11
C PRO A 239 10.57 8.90 -17.32
N ASN A 240 11.14 7.80 -17.86
CA ASN A 240 12.57 7.70 -18.17
C ASN A 240 13.10 8.81 -19.09
N GLU A 241 12.23 9.43 -19.89
CA GLU A 241 12.61 10.51 -20.80
C GLU A 241 13.17 11.74 -20.07
N TYR A 242 12.71 11.99 -18.83
CA TYR A 242 13.22 13.11 -18.02
C TYR A 242 14.67 12.92 -17.58
N LEU A 243 15.15 11.68 -17.49
CA LEU A 243 16.54 11.40 -17.13
C LEU A 243 17.52 11.98 -18.17
N LYS A 244 17.07 12.13 -19.42
CA LYS A 244 17.89 12.67 -20.52
C LYS A 244 18.21 14.15 -20.37
N SER A 245 17.38 14.91 -19.65
CA SER A 245 17.60 16.34 -19.41
C SER A 245 18.69 16.63 -18.39
N GLY A 246 19.20 15.61 -17.70
CA GLY A 246 20.21 15.74 -16.64
C GLY A 246 19.63 16.26 -15.32
N GLY A 247 20.47 16.37 -14.31
CA GLY A 247 20.08 16.94 -13.01
C GLY A 247 19.39 15.98 -12.06
N PHE A 248 19.37 14.67 -12.34
CA PHE A 248 18.85 13.64 -11.45
C PHE A 248 19.98 12.78 -10.88
N LYS A 249 20.03 12.66 -9.56
CA LYS A 249 20.97 11.78 -8.87
C LYS A 249 20.34 10.40 -8.73
N SER A 250 20.90 9.39 -9.40
CA SER A 250 20.47 8.00 -9.18
C SER A 250 21.02 7.51 -7.85
N ILE A 251 20.14 6.94 -7.01
CA ILE A 251 20.48 6.36 -5.70
C ILE A 251 20.29 4.84 -5.68
N GLY A 252 19.75 4.27 -6.75
CA GLY A 252 19.48 2.86 -6.83
C GLY A 252 18.53 2.51 -7.97
N LYS A 253 17.88 1.37 -7.84
CA LYS A 253 16.84 0.91 -8.76
C LYS A 253 15.75 0.15 -8.03
N VAL A 254 14.53 0.22 -8.56
CA VAL A 254 13.43 -0.68 -8.21
C VAL A 254 13.31 -1.72 -9.31
N SER A 255 13.29 -2.99 -8.93
CA SER A 255 13.02 -4.11 -9.82
C SER A 255 11.66 -4.70 -9.46
N ASN A 256 10.91 -5.16 -10.46
CA ASN A 256 9.64 -5.83 -10.22
C ASN A 256 8.60 -4.99 -9.46
N SER A 257 8.52 -3.68 -9.71
CA SER A 257 7.30 -2.95 -9.39
C SER A 257 6.19 -3.46 -10.32
N PHE A 258 5.01 -3.71 -9.75
CA PHE A 258 3.90 -4.30 -10.50
C PHE A 258 2.80 -3.27 -10.69
N ASP A 259 2.29 -3.19 -11.92
CA ASP A 259 1.04 -2.49 -12.17
C ASP A 259 -0.19 -3.34 -11.81
N ALA A 260 -1.36 -2.78 -11.96
CA ALA A 260 -2.63 -3.48 -11.69
C ALA A 260 -2.83 -4.76 -12.53
N GLU A 261 -2.12 -4.91 -13.65
CA GLU A 261 -2.09 -6.13 -14.46
C GLU A 261 -1.03 -7.13 -14.00
N GLY A 262 -0.19 -6.72 -13.03
CA GLY A 262 0.94 -7.50 -12.56
C GLY A 262 2.08 -7.57 -13.57
N ARG A 263 2.15 -6.64 -14.51
CA ARG A 263 3.34 -6.46 -15.32
C ARG A 263 4.40 -5.79 -14.45
N SER A 264 5.61 -6.32 -14.52
CA SER A 264 6.73 -5.74 -13.78
C SER A 264 7.44 -4.69 -14.61
N ASP A 265 7.84 -3.61 -13.94
CA ASP A 265 8.78 -2.64 -14.48
C ASP A 265 10.01 -2.57 -13.59
N THR A 266 11.13 -2.20 -14.18
CA THR A 266 12.40 -2.01 -13.51
C THR A 266 12.93 -0.65 -13.92
N GLY A 267 13.17 0.20 -12.94
CA GLY A 267 13.69 1.53 -13.21
C GLY A 267 14.59 2.07 -12.12
N PRO A 268 15.47 3.03 -12.46
CA PRO A 268 16.24 3.77 -11.48
C PRO A 268 15.36 4.42 -10.41
N LEU A 269 15.88 4.43 -9.17
CA LEU A 269 15.47 5.37 -8.13
C LEU A 269 16.30 6.62 -8.28
N VAL A 270 15.65 7.77 -8.40
CA VAL A 270 16.30 9.06 -8.55
C VAL A 270 15.82 10.04 -7.50
N VAL A 271 16.71 10.96 -7.14
CA VAL A 271 16.38 12.13 -6.30
C VAL A 271 16.04 13.29 -7.21
N VAL A 272 14.89 13.89 -6.95
CA VAL A 272 14.47 15.20 -7.47
C VAL A 272 14.80 16.23 -6.41
N ASP A 273 15.68 17.15 -6.71
CA ASP A 273 16.12 18.18 -5.76
C ASP A 273 14.96 19.07 -5.33
N ASN A 274 14.12 19.47 -6.30
CA ASN A 274 12.96 20.32 -6.06
C ASN A 274 11.74 19.85 -6.85
N LEU A 275 10.67 19.55 -6.13
CA LEU A 275 9.32 19.35 -6.68
C LEU A 275 8.44 20.50 -6.18
N THR A 276 7.99 21.38 -7.08
CA THR A 276 7.09 22.49 -6.72
C THR A 276 5.67 22.18 -7.14
N ILE A 277 4.74 22.30 -6.19
CA ILE A 277 3.30 22.14 -6.40
C ILE A 277 2.59 23.38 -5.89
N GLY A 278 2.04 24.17 -6.79
CA GLY A 278 1.56 25.51 -6.46
C GLY A 278 2.72 26.40 -5.96
N LYS A 279 2.68 26.78 -4.68
CA LYS A 279 3.72 27.58 -4.00
C LYS A 279 4.55 26.78 -3.01
N THR A 280 4.23 25.50 -2.79
CA THR A 280 4.95 24.61 -1.88
C THR A 280 6.09 23.93 -2.62
N VAL A 281 7.26 23.85 -1.99
CA VAL A 281 8.45 23.20 -2.53
C VAL A 281 8.84 22.01 -1.66
N PHE A 282 8.87 20.84 -2.27
CA PHE A 282 9.39 19.61 -1.67
C PHE A 282 10.83 19.43 -2.13
N HIS A 283 11.72 19.17 -1.20
CA HIS A 283 13.15 18.96 -1.47
C HIS A 283 13.52 17.49 -1.31
N ASN A 284 14.46 17.05 -2.14
CA ASN A 284 15.03 15.70 -2.08
C ASN A 284 13.99 14.58 -2.19
N VAL A 285 13.06 14.72 -3.12
CA VAL A 285 11.99 13.73 -3.31
C VAL A 285 12.51 12.55 -4.14
N ILE A 286 12.23 11.35 -3.66
CA ILE A 286 12.61 10.12 -4.37
C ILE A 286 11.50 9.72 -5.35
N PHE A 287 11.88 9.43 -6.60
CA PHE A 287 11.01 8.91 -7.64
C PHE A 287 11.57 7.60 -8.19
N GLN A 288 10.67 6.68 -8.50
CA GLN A 288 11.00 5.59 -9.40
C GLN A 288 10.84 6.08 -10.83
N THR A 289 11.79 5.78 -11.69
CA THR A 289 11.62 6.04 -13.11
C THR A 289 11.09 4.80 -13.83
N THR A 290 10.27 5.00 -14.85
CA THR A 290 9.64 3.90 -15.60
C THR A 290 9.55 4.21 -17.09
N THR A 291 9.18 3.22 -17.88
CA THR A 291 8.87 3.38 -19.30
C THR A 291 7.52 4.06 -19.55
N ALA A 292 6.69 4.22 -18.52
CA ALA A 292 5.44 4.95 -18.60
C ALA A 292 5.66 6.40 -19.05
N LYS A 293 4.65 6.96 -19.72
CA LYS A 293 4.69 8.35 -20.22
C LYS A 293 4.00 9.36 -19.30
N LYS A 294 3.62 8.94 -18.10
CA LYS A 294 2.94 9.80 -17.14
C LYS A 294 3.77 9.94 -15.88
N THR A 295 3.87 11.16 -15.41
CA THR A 295 4.34 11.44 -14.05
C THR A 295 3.21 11.17 -13.08
N ILE A 296 3.52 10.48 -11.99
CA ILE A 296 2.57 10.13 -10.93
C ILE A 296 3.12 10.64 -9.61
N LEU A 297 2.30 11.39 -8.88
CA LEU A 297 2.54 11.73 -7.49
C LEU A 297 1.77 10.73 -6.62
N GLY A 298 2.49 9.77 -6.07
CA GLY A 298 1.93 8.72 -5.26
C GLY A 298 1.70 9.13 -3.80
N LEU A 299 1.16 8.20 -3.02
CA LEU A 299 0.83 8.41 -1.62
C LEU A 299 2.05 8.82 -0.78
N GLN A 300 3.25 8.42 -1.17
CA GLN A 300 4.52 8.87 -0.58
C GLN A 300 4.62 10.40 -0.48
N ILE A 301 4.17 11.13 -1.50
CA ILE A 301 4.16 12.59 -1.51
C ILE A 301 2.84 13.10 -0.92
N LEU A 302 1.71 12.54 -1.36
CA LEU A 302 0.38 13.02 -1.01
C LEU A 302 0.13 13.00 0.50
N LYS A 303 0.67 12.01 1.22
CA LYS A 303 0.54 11.92 2.69
C LYS A 303 1.28 13.02 3.46
N GLN A 304 2.17 13.77 2.80
CA GLN A 304 2.89 14.88 3.43
C GLN A 304 2.05 16.17 3.45
N PHE A 305 1.01 16.26 2.61
CA PHE A 305 0.18 17.46 2.56
C PHE A 305 -0.67 17.61 3.82
N PRO A 306 -0.53 18.71 4.57
CA PRO A 306 -1.46 19.02 5.65
C PRO A 306 -2.79 19.53 5.05
N HIS A 307 -3.90 19.14 5.67
CA HIS A 307 -5.25 19.58 5.30
C HIS A 307 -5.58 19.39 3.82
N PHE A 308 -5.26 18.20 3.28
CA PHE A 308 -5.46 17.93 1.86
C PHE A 308 -6.93 17.75 1.53
N HIS A 309 -7.39 18.51 0.55
CA HIS A 309 -8.76 18.48 0.04
C HIS A 309 -8.74 18.37 -1.48
N MET A 310 -9.34 17.29 -2.02
CA MET A 310 -9.44 16.99 -3.44
C MET A 310 -10.88 17.11 -3.90
N THR A 311 -11.14 17.94 -4.91
CA THR A 311 -12.46 18.19 -5.51
C THR A 311 -12.51 17.71 -6.96
N ASP A 312 -13.59 18.03 -7.66
CA ASP A 312 -13.76 17.79 -9.11
C ASP A 312 -12.92 18.74 -9.98
N THR A 313 -12.46 19.86 -9.45
CA THR A 313 -11.78 20.93 -10.19
C THR A 313 -10.28 21.08 -9.86
N GLY A 314 -9.88 20.63 -8.67
CA GLY A 314 -8.53 20.81 -8.20
C GLY A 314 -8.29 20.30 -6.80
N VAL A 315 -7.15 20.69 -6.24
CA VAL A 315 -6.75 20.35 -4.89
C VAL A 315 -6.41 21.59 -4.08
N THR A 316 -6.75 21.56 -2.80
CA THR A 316 -6.38 22.58 -1.81
C THR A 316 -5.63 21.91 -0.68
N PHE A 317 -4.54 22.49 -0.22
CA PHE A 317 -3.74 21.97 0.89
C PHE A 317 -2.89 23.09 1.52
N GLY A 318 -2.39 22.83 2.70
CA GLY A 318 -1.49 23.72 3.42
C GLY A 318 -1.83 23.84 4.90
N PRO A 319 -0.88 24.25 5.77
CA PRO A 319 -1.09 24.32 7.21
C PRO A 319 -2.24 25.25 7.66
N ALA A 320 -2.60 26.22 6.82
CA ALA A 320 -3.72 27.15 7.08
C ALA A 320 -4.90 26.96 6.11
N ALA A 321 -4.92 25.85 5.36
CA ALA A 321 -6.06 25.52 4.52
C ALA A 321 -7.29 25.16 5.38
N GLU A 322 -8.49 25.56 4.95
CA GLU A 322 -9.73 25.12 5.58
C GLU A 322 -9.85 23.60 5.48
N TYR A 323 -10.14 22.99 6.62
CA TYR A 323 -10.21 21.54 6.71
C TYR A 323 -11.35 21.12 7.65
N ASP A 324 -12.31 20.41 7.11
CA ASP A 324 -13.50 19.97 7.82
C ASP A 324 -13.64 18.45 7.71
N CYS A 325 -12.71 17.73 8.34
CA CYS A 325 -12.77 16.26 8.44
C CYS A 325 -12.38 15.83 9.85
N HIS A 326 -13.24 15.02 10.48
CA HIS A 326 -13.04 14.56 11.85
C HIS A 326 -13.12 13.03 11.98
N ARG A 327 -13.34 12.33 10.87
CA ARG A 327 -13.38 10.87 10.88
C ARG A 327 -11.95 10.32 10.97
N PRO A 328 -11.72 9.35 11.86
CA PRO A 328 -10.41 8.69 11.94
C PRO A 328 -10.00 8.09 10.59
N MET A 329 -8.72 8.22 10.26
CA MET A 329 -8.10 7.59 9.10
C MET A 329 -8.21 6.08 9.18
N LEU A 330 -8.30 5.45 8.02
CA LEU A 330 -8.17 4.01 7.88
C LEU A 330 -7.22 3.70 6.72
N LEU A 331 -6.17 2.94 7.04
CA LEU A 331 -5.15 2.49 6.10
C LEU A 331 -5.17 0.97 5.96
N SER A 332 -5.01 0.51 4.74
CA SER A 332 -4.55 -0.84 4.43
C SER A 332 -3.04 -0.78 4.16
N SER A 333 -2.30 -1.76 4.61
CA SER A 333 -0.87 -1.88 4.30
C SER A 333 -0.36 -3.30 4.49
N ASP A 334 0.73 -3.65 3.81
CA ASP A 334 1.53 -4.80 4.21
C ASP A 334 2.43 -4.45 5.41
N PRO A 335 2.92 -5.45 6.17
CA PRO A 335 3.71 -5.18 7.38
C PRO A 335 4.98 -4.38 7.13
N SER A 336 5.65 -4.59 6.00
CA SER A 336 6.90 -3.90 5.62
C SER A 336 6.67 -2.55 4.95
N ALA A 337 5.40 -2.16 4.69
CA ALA A 337 5.01 -0.94 4.00
C ALA A 337 5.51 -0.84 2.54
N ASN A 338 5.60 -1.96 1.84
CA ASN A 338 5.80 -1.95 0.39
C ASN A 338 4.55 -1.47 -0.36
N SER A 339 3.41 -1.52 0.30
CA SER A 339 2.13 -0.98 -0.18
C SER A 339 1.35 -0.34 0.97
N ALA A 340 0.62 0.72 0.67
CA ALA A 340 -0.33 1.34 1.57
C ALA A 340 -1.42 2.05 0.79
N TYR A 341 -2.65 2.01 1.31
CA TYR A 341 -3.83 2.59 0.68
C TYR A 341 -4.73 3.27 1.71
N LEU A 342 -5.32 4.39 1.33
CA LEU A 342 -6.40 5.03 2.07
C LEU A 342 -7.68 4.22 1.88
N VAL A 343 -8.38 3.87 2.96
CA VAL A 343 -9.51 2.95 2.92
C VAL A 343 -10.78 3.59 3.44
N PHE A 344 -11.88 3.28 2.78
CA PHE A 344 -13.22 3.71 3.17
C PHE A 344 -14.13 2.52 3.38
N PRO A 345 -14.97 2.51 4.44
CA PRO A 345 -16.08 1.59 4.53
C PRO A 345 -17.14 1.97 3.48
N VAL A 346 -17.55 1.00 2.71
CA VAL A 346 -18.61 1.11 1.69
C VAL A 346 -19.76 0.22 2.12
N VAL A 347 -20.92 0.81 2.35
CA VAL A 347 -22.13 0.08 2.76
C VAL A 347 -23.01 -0.13 1.54
N SER A 348 -23.24 -1.41 1.17
CA SER A 348 -24.17 -1.79 0.11
C SER A 348 -24.97 -3.01 0.55
N ASP A 349 -26.26 -3.05 0.22
CA ASP A 349 -27.14 -4.19 0.51
C ASP A 349 -26.99 -4.74 1.95
N GLN A 350 -26.91 -3.84 2.95
CA GLN A 350 -26.68 -4.12 4.36
C GLN A 350 -25.31 -4.78 4.70
N SER A 351 -24.44 -4.90 3.73
CA SER A 351 -23.05 -5.37 3.94
C SER A 351 -22.07 -4.21 3.98
N VAL A 352 -21.02 -4.34 4.77
CA VAL A 352 -19.90 -3.39 4.81
C VAL A 352 -18.70 -4.04 4.14
N ARG A 353 -18.19 -3.41 3.10
CA ARG A 353 -16.92 -3.75 2.44
C ARG A 353 -15.94 -2.59 2.66
N TYR A 354 -14.67 -2.88 2.60
CA TYR A 354 -13.62 -1.87 2.68
C TYR A 354 -13.02 -1.67 1.30
N ALA A 355 -13.06 -0.42 0.82
CA ALA A 355 -12.57 -0.04 -0.49
C ALA A 355 -11.39 0.91 -0.36
N TYR A 356 -10.31 0.69 -1.07
CA TYR A 356 -9.23 1.67 -1.11
C TYR A 356 -9.48 2.76 -2.15
N LEU A 357 -9.00 3.97 -1.87
CA LEU A 357 -9.09 5.09 -2.80
C LEU A 357 -7.95 4.99 -3.82
N ASP A 358 -8.31 4.93 -5.09
CA ASP A 358 -7.41 4.99 -6.23
C ASP A 358 -7.81 6.16 -7.14
N SER A 359 -7.29 7.35 -6.81
CA SER A 359 -7.55 8.56 -7.59
C SER A 359 -6.89 8.54 -8.97
N GLY A 360 -5.92 7.65 -9.19
CA GLY A 360 -5.31 7.40 -10.50
C GLY A 360 -6.18 6.54 -11.42
N ASN A 361 -7.19 5.86 -10.90
CA ASN A 361 -8.14 5.07 -11.67
C ASN A 361 -9.25 5.97 -12.23
N ILE A 362 -9.11 6.29 -13.52
CA ILE A 362 -9.96 7.26 -14.23
C ILE A 362 -10.94 6.50 -15.12
N GLY A 363 -12.22 6.70 -14.88
CA GLY A 363 -13.30 6.06 -15.64
C GLY A 363 -14.66 6.65 -15.27
N ASP A 364 -15.75 6.03 -15.75
CA ASP A 364 -17.13 6.38 -15.43
C ASP A 364 -17.74 5.50 -14.34
N ALA A 365 -17.03 4.50 -13.88
CA ALA A 365 -17.45 3.65 -12.79
C ALA A 365 -16.99 4.25 -11.45
N LEU A 366 -17.91 4.39 -10.49
CA LEU A 366 -17.62 4.89 -9.14
C LEU A 366 -16.78 3.89 -8.36
N PHE A 367 -17.02 2.60 -8.62
CA PHE A 367 -16.40 1.49 -7.93
C PHE A 367 -15.71 0.59 -8.95
N PHE A 368 -14.61 -0.01 -8.53
CA PHE A 368 -13.93 -1.02 -9.31
C PHE A 368 -13.69 -2.26 -8.43
N GLU A 369 -13.83 -3.45 -9.00
CA GLU A 369 -13.68 -4.71 -8.30
C GLU A 369 -12.83 -5.68 -9.10
N HIS A 370 -11.74 -6.15 -8.49
CA HIS A 370 -10.99 -7.27 -9.01
C HIS A 370 -11.67 -8.59 -8.65
N VAL A 371 -11.96 -9.41 -9.65
CA VAL A 371 -12.56 -10.73 -9.44
C VAL A 371 -11.66 -11.83 -10.01
N PRO A 372 -11.59 -13.00 -9.36
CA PRO A 372 -10.77 -14.11 -9.85
C PRO A 372 -11.37 -14.78 -11.11
N TYR A 373 -12.69 -14.68 -11.29
CA TYR A 373 -13.43 -15.19 -12.44
C TYR A 373 -14.77 -14.46 -12.58
N PHE A 374 -15.30 -14.45 -13.79
CA PHE A 374 -16.67 -14.02 -14.06
C PHE A 374 -17.64 -15.19 -13.92
N SER A 375 -18.87 -14.91 -13.48
CA SER A 375 -19.96 -15.87 -13.60
C SER A 375 -20.27 -16.18 -15.08
N PRO A 376 -20.98 -17.27 -15.41
CA PRO A 376 -21.36 -17.56 -16.80
C PRO A 376 -22.16 -16.44 -17.47
N GLU A 377 -22.99 -15.72 -16.72
CA GLU A 377 -23.76 -14.58 -17.19
C GLU A 377 -22.85 -13.36 -17.42
N GLU A 378 -21.88 -13.12 -16.53
CA GLU A 378 -20.92 -12.05 -16.66
C GLU A 378 -19.98 -12.30 -17.85
N GLN A 379 -19.55 -13.55 -18.08
CA GLN A 379 -18.72 -13.88 -19.25
C GLN A 379 -19.36 -13.51 -20.58
N LYS A 380 -20.69 -13.67 -20.70
CA LYS A 380 -21.44 -13.29 -21.92
C LYS A 380 -21.52 -11.78 -22.12
N GLN A 381 -21.38 -11.00 -21.03
CA GLN A 381 -21.50 -9.54 -21.05
C GLN A 381 -20.13 -8.84 -20.99
N ALA A 382 -19.07 -9.61 -20.80
CA ALA A 382 -17.73 -9.06 -20.68
C ALA A 382 -17.30 -8.38 -21.98
N THR A 383 -16.82 -7.17 -21.85
CA THR A 383 -16.31 -6.36 -22.95
C THR A 383 -14.83 -6.07 -22.73
N SER A 384 -14.09 -5.95 -23.81
CA SER A 384 -12.69 -5.56 -23.77
C SER A 384 -12.57 -4.05 -23.66
N PHE A 385 -11.76 -3.57 -22.71
CA PHE A 385 -11.38 -2.16 -22.62
C PHE A 385 -9.86 -2.01 -22.54
N ARG A 386 -9.37 -0.84 -22.88
CA ARG A 386 -7.95 -0.49 -22.83
C ARG A 386 -7.73 0.53 -21.72
N ALA A 387 -6.79 0.26 -20.85
CA ALA A 387 -6.36 1.21 -19.83
C ALA A 387 -4.87 1.51 -19.97
N LEU A 388 -4.50 2.72 -19.60
CA LEU A 388 -3.10 3.12 -19.47
C LEU A 388 -2.68 2.87 -18.02
N THR A 389 -1.76 1.94 -17.85
CA THR A 389 -1.18 1.57 -16.56
C THR A 389 0.21 2.20 -16.41
N THR A 390 0.85 1.96 -15.29
CA THR A 390 2.23 2.43 -15.03
C THR A 390 3.28 1.80 -15.93
N THR A 391 2.97 0.66 -16.55
CA THR A 391 3.91 -0.05 -17.46
C THR A 391 3.52 0.06 -18.95
N GLY A 392 2.44 0.77 -19.27
CA GLY A 392 1.97 0.96 -20.64
C GLY A 392 0.47 0.74 -20.83
N VAL A 393 0.04 0.47 -22.08
CA VAL A 393 -1.36 0.21 -22.37
C VAL A 393 -1.68 -1.26 -22.19
N GLY A 394 -2.64 -1.55 -21.33
CA GLY A 394 -3.20 -2.88 -21.12
C GLY A 394 -4.56 -3.06 -21.77
N THR A 395 -4.93 -4.31 -22.03
CA THR A 395 -6.27 -4.69 -22.50
C THR A 395 -6.87 -5.63 -21.47
N PHE A 396 -8.04 -5.27 -20.96
CA PHE A 396 -8.73 -5.99 -19.91
C PHE A 396 -10.12 -6.43 -20.37
N LEU A 397 -10.62 -7.50 -19.75
CA LEU A 397 -12.03 -7.84 -19.83
C LEU A 397 -12.74 -7.27 -18.60
N ALA A 398 -13.84 -6.58 -18.81
CA ALA A 398 -14.66 -6.04 -17.73
C ALA A 398 -16.15 -6.24 -17.96
N VAL A 399 -16.87 -6.25 -16.85
CA VAL A 399 -18.33 -6.22 -16.79
C VAL A 399 -18.75 -5.04 -15.95
N TYR A 400 -19.77 -4.32 -16.39
CA TYR A 400 -20.35 -3.20 -15.65
C TYR A 400 -21.68 -3.63 -15.01
N ARG A 401 -21.85 -3.28 -13.73
CA ARG A 401 -23.08 -3.53 -12.97
C ARG A 401 -23.56 -2.25 -12.29
N PRO A 402 -24.87 -2.01 -12.20
CA PRO A 402 -25.39 -0.95 -11.37
C PRO A 402 -25.06 -1.27 -9.89
N MET A 403 -24.75 -0.24 -9.14
CA MET A 403 -24.49 -0.33 -7.71
C MET A 403 -24.99 0.92 -7.02
N THR A 404 -25.65 0.73 -5.89
CA THR A 404 -25.95 1.80 -4.94
C THR A 404 -25.24 1.47 -3.63
N ALA A 405 -24.47 2.42 -3.14
CA ALA A 405 -23.72 2.25 -1.90
C ALA A 405 -23.64 3.59 -1.14
N THR A 406 -23.26 3.52 0.12
CA THR A 406 -22.98 4.68 0.96
C THR A 406 -21.51 4.69 1.33
N VAL A 407 -20.82 5.80 1.09
CA VAL A 407 -19.44 6.08 1.49
C VAL A 407 -19.48 7.28 2.42
N ASP A 408 -19.02 7.13 3.66
CA ASP A 408 -19.07 8.20 4.68
C ASP A 408 -20.41 8.90 4.84
N GLY A 409 -21.52 8.17 4.73
CA GLY A 409 -22.86 8.74 4.82
C GLY A 409 -23.41 9.31 3.50
N VAL A 410 -22.56 9.50 2.49
CA VAL A 410 -22.97 9.96 1.16
C VAL A 410 -23.49 8.79 0.34
N LYS A 411 -24.77 8.83 -0.04
CA LYS A 411 -25.40 7.82 -0.90
C LYS A 411 -25.03 8.06 -2.35
N LEU A 412 -24.44 7.06 -2.97
CA LEU A 412 -23.96 7.06 -4.34
C LEU A 412 -24.68 6.00 -5.16
N THR A 413 -25.14 6.37 -6.35
CA THR A 413 -25.72 5.44 -7.32
C THR A 413 -24.97 5.56 -8.63
N GLY A 414 -24.39 4.46 -9.10
CA GLY A 414 -23.57 4.45 -10.29
C GLY A 414 -23.25 3.03 -10.75
N LYS A 415 -22.05 2.83 -11.26
CA LYS A 415 -21.58 1.55 -11.77
C LYS A 415 -20.43 1.03 -10.93
N VAL A 416 -20.37 -0.29 -10.79
CA VAL A 416 -19.16 -1.02 -10.46
C VAL A 416 -18.60 -1.66 -11.73
N GLN A 417 -17.33 -1.44 -12.00
CA GLN A 417 -16.59 -2.13 -13.05
C GLN A 417 -15.89 -3.33 -12.42
N LYS A 418 -16.27 -4.54 -12.84
CA LYS A 418 -15.59 -5.77 -12.44
C LYS A 418 -14.58 -6.14 -13.52
N ALA A 419 -13.34 -6.41 -13.13
CA ALA A 419 -12.30 -6.86 -14.04
C ALA A 419 -11.62 -8.13 -13.51
N LEU A 420 -11.17 -9.00 -14.44
CA LEU A 420 -10.45 -10.20 -14.04
C LEU A 420 -9.09 -9.83 -13.46
N ARG A 421 -8.79 -10.41 -12.33
CA ARG A 421 -7.47 -10.35 -11.73
C ARG A 421 -6.57 -11.42 -12.35
N HIS A 422 -5.49 -11.00 -13.00
CA HIS A 422 -4.51 -11.91 -13.58
C HIS A 422 -3.45 -12.39 -12.60
N ILE A 423 -3.29 -11.70 -11.48
CA ILE A 423 -2.26 -12.04 -10.47
C ILE A 423 -2.87 -11.95 -9.08
N PRO A 424 -2.61 -12.93 -8.20
CA PRO A 424 -2.85 -12.78 -6.77
C PRO A 424 -2.01 -11.60 -6.29
N SER A 425 -2.64 -10.47 -6.07
CA SER A 425 -1.96 -9.29 -5.57
C SER A 425 -2.28 -9.12 -4.10
N LEU A 426 -1.38 -8.45 -3.41
CA LEU A 426 -1.59 -7.97 -2.06
C LEU A 426 -2.46 -6.70 -2.04
N ILE A 427 -3.02 -6.27 -3.17
CA ILE A 427 -3.89 -5.10 -3.29
C ILE A 427 -5.32 -5.54 -2.92
N PRO A 428 -6.06 -4.78 -2.11
CA PRO A 428 -7.48 -5.04 -1.85
C PRO A 428 -8.28 -5.17 -3.16
N ASP A 429 -9.28 -6.05 -3.15
CA ASP A 429 -10.04 -6.36 -4.37
C ASP A 429 -11.04 -5.28 -4.77
N PHE A 430 -11.36 -4.35 -3.88
CA PHE A 430 -12.40 -3.35 -4.08
C PHE A 430 -11.84 -1.94 -3.89
N LEU A 431 -12.12 -1.06 -4.84
CA LEU A 431 -11.59 0.30 -4.82
C LEU A 431 -12.63 1.36 -5.22
N LEU A 432 -12.39 2.58 -4.78
CA LEU A 432 -13.07 3.82 -5.16
C LEU A 432 -12.24 4.51 -6.24
N THR A 433 -12.90 4.97 -7.30
CA THR A 433 -12.22 5.63 -8.42
C THR A 433 -12.30 7.17 -8.33
N SER A 434 -11.57 7.87 -9.18
CA SER A 434 -11.67 9.33 -9.29
C SER A 434 -13.05 9.83 -9.74
N ALA A 435 -13.92 8.96 -10.27
CA ALA A 435 -15.28 9.33 -10.64
C ALA A 435 -16.13 9.82 -9.45
N LEU A 436 -15.76 9.41 -8.22
CA LEU A 436 -16.44 9.91 -7.02
C LEU A 436 -16.30 11.42 -6.84
N LEU A 437 -15.26 12.03 -7.38
CA LEU A 437 -15.07 13.50 -7.32
C LEU A 437 -16.17 14.28 -8.04
N GLN A 438 -16.96 13.64 -8.91
CA GLN A 438 -18.17 14.24 -9.51
C GLN A 438 -19.34 14.35 -8.53
N HIS A 439 -19.30 13.65 -7.41
CA HIS A 439 -20.37 13.50 -6.45
C HIS A 439 -20.03 14.03 -5.06
N GLY A 440 -18.77 14.36 -4.83
CA GLY A 440 -18.28 14.83 -3.55
C GLY A 440 -16.78 15.13 -3.60
N SER A 441 -16.17 15.18 -2.45
CA SER A 441 -14.75 15.48 -2.31
C SER A 441 -14.07 14.61 -1.25
N PHE A 442 -12.77 14.40 -1.41
CA PHE A 442 -11.96 13.67 -0.45
C PHE A 442 -11.12 14.63 0.40
N TYR A 443 -11.09 14.36 1.68
CA TYR A 443 -10.26 15.05 2.66
C TYR A 443 -9.35 14.03 3.32
N PHE A 444 -8.06 14.30 3.44
CA PHE A 444 -7.17 13.50 4.29
C PHE A 444 -6.05 14.36 4.88
N ASP A 445 -5.68 14.01 6.10
CA ASP A 445 -4.58 14.64 6.81
C ASP A 445 -3.88 13.58 7.69
N PHE A 446 -2.67 13.23 7.34
CA PHE A 446 -1.88 12.25 8.09
C PHE A 446 -1.45 12.78 9.47
N PRO A 447 -1.03 14.06 9.62
CA PRO A 447 -0.75 14.63 10.94
C PRO A 447 -1.91 14.55 11.94
N THR A 448 -3.13 14.75 11.49
CA THR A 448 -4.33 14.66 12.37
C THR A 448 -5.02 13.30 12.31
N HIS A 449 -4.48 12.36 11.53
CA HIS A 449 -5.01 11.00 11.37
C HIS A 449 -6.48 10.97 10.92
N THR A 450 -6.85 11.83 9.95
CA THR A 450 -8.24 11.96 9.50
C THR A 450 -8.39 11.69 8.00
N LEU A 451 -9.55 11.13 7.62
CA LEU A 451 -9.91 10.76 6.25
C LEU A 451 -11.42 10.80 6.08
N CYS A 452 -11.93 11.62 5.16
CA CYS A 452 -13.38 11.76 4.90
C CYS A 452 -13.68 11.80 3.40
N TYR A 453 -14.91 11.40 3.08
CA TYR A 453 -15.59 11.71 1.81
C TYR A 453 -16.87 12.49 2.12
N LYS A 454 -17.09 13.64 1.46
CA LYS A 454 -18.25 14.53 1.66
C LYS A 454 -18.86 14.93 0.34
#